data_a9df56f94a81c0b77d228aa4a8c2372f
#
_entry.id   a9df56f94a81c0b77d228aa4a8c2372f
#
_cell.length_a   1.000
_cell.length_b   1.000
_cell.length_c   1.000
_cell.angle_alpha   90.00
_cell.angle_beta   90.00
_cell.angle_gamma   90.00
#
_symmetry.space_group_name_H-M   'P 1'
#
loop_
_entity.id
_entity.type
_entity.pdbx_description
1 polymer ?
#
loop_
_entity_poly.entity_id
_entity_poly.type
_entity_poly.pdbx_seq_one_letter_code
_entity_poly.pdbx_strand_id
1 'polypeptide(L)'
;KTLPIGTAFKLTGTATDANAGDVLSYCWEQFDDATTVGAAASYPSGTKTNGANFRSYMPENSGTRYFPRIVDHLANGVAGNTWEIVPTINRTLNFRMTVRDNRPGGGNNESANTAVTFDATRGPFTVTSQNTAGINYTQGSTQTVTWAVNNTNLMTGAANVNIKLSTDGGLTYTTTLLANTPNDGTQPVIIPNVSAPYCRILIEPTANDFYAINTTNFAIGYTVTDLCQTFTATPGVDIIEQNPLAYQNFTLDIPLNAQITDVNVSTNITHRVNQLYIGVNHPYNTFVTLYQTPGGKSGGA
;
A
#
# COMPACT_ATOMS: atom_id res chain seq x y z
N LYS A 1 -9.65 9.39 -18.68
CA LYS A 1 -9.97 9.82 -17.31
C LYS A 1 -9.04 10.96 -16.89
N THR A 2 -9.55 11.91 -16.09
CA THR A 2 -8.70 13.00 -15.54
C THR A 2 -8.63 12.87 -14.02
N LEU A 3 -7.41 12.89 -13.49
CA LEU A 3 -7.11 12.73 -12.07
C LEU A 3 -6.25 13.92 -11.55
N PRO A 4 -6.31 14.23 -10.25
CA PRO A 4 -5.44 15.23 -9.65
C PRO A 4 -4.02 14.70 -9.49
N ILE A 5 -3.01 15.58 -9.57
CA ILE A 5 -1.61 15.21 -9.32
C ILE A 5 -1.40 14.78 -7.86
N GLY A 6 -0.34 13.98 -7.61
CA GLY A 6 0.07 13.60 -6.26
C GLY A 6 -1.00 12.88 -5.44
N THR A 7 -1.96 12.25 -6.09
CA THR A 7 -3.12 11.63 -5.46
C THR A 7 -3.27 10.20 -5.93
N ALA A 8 -3.44 9.27 -5.00
CA ALA A 8 -3.66 7.86 -5.31
C ALA A 8 -4.97 7.65 -6.07
N PHE A 9 -5.03 6.61 -6.88
CA PHE A 9 -6.21 6.30 -7.70
C PHE A 9 -6.42 4.79 -7.84
N LYS A 10 -7.59 4.42 -8.35
CA LYS A 10 -7.91 3.03 -8.71
C LYS A 10 -8.47 2.98 -10.12
N LEU A 11 -8.19 1.90 -10.83
CA LEU A 11 -8.83 1.58 -12.10
C LEU A 11 -9.67 0.34 -11.91
N THR A 12 -10.89 0.38 -12.40
CA THR A 12 -11.82 -0.74 -12.35
C THR A 12 -12.28 -1.09 -13.76
N GLY A 13 -12.17 -2.35 -14.10
CA GLY A 13 -12.72 -2.93 -15.31
C GLY A 13 -13.55 -4.15 -15.00
N THR A 14 -14.48 -4.47 -15.89
CA THR A 14 -15.36 -5.63 -15.78
C THR A 14 -15.33 -6.42 -17.08
N ALA A 15 -15.49 -7.71 -16.97
CA ALA A 15 -15.65 -8.61 -18.10
C ALA A 15 -16.72 -9.66 -17.79
N THR A 16 -17.31 -10.24 -18.84
CA THR A 16 -18.23 -11.36 -18.73
C THR A 16 -17.70 -12.49 -19.61
N ASP A 17 -17.92 -13.72 -19.18
CA ASP A 17 -17.65 -14.91 -19.96
C ASP A 17 -18.94 -15.68 -20.26
N ALA A 18 -19.03 -16.27 -21.44
CA ALA A 18 -20.19 -17.08 -21.86
C ALA A 18 -20.22 -18.45 -21.16
N ASN A 19 -19.08 -18.91 -20.68
CA ASN A 19 -18.94 -20.20 -20.01
C ASN A 19 -19.12 -20.02 -18.49
N ALA A 20 -20.29 -20.37 -17.99
CA ALA A 20 -20.58 -20.29 -16.58
C ALA A 20 -19.62 -21.20 -15.78
N GLY A 21 -18.86 -20.61 -14.88
CA GLY A 21 -17.92 -21.32 -14.00
C GLY A 21 -16.45 -21.03 -14.31
N ASP A 22 -16.10 -20.39 -15.39
CA ASP A 22 -14.74 -19.94 -15.64
C ASP A 22 -14.38 -18.79 -14.69
N VAL A 23 -13.20 -18.86 -14.05
CA VAL A 23 -12.74 -17.84 -13.10
C VAL A 23 -11.88 -16.83 -13.84
N LEU A 24 -12.42 -15.63 -14.00
CA LEU A 24 -11.71 -14.55 -14.68
C LEU A 24 -10.57 -14.00 -13.82
N SER A 25 -9.43 -13.73 -14.46
CA SER A 25 -8.33 -12.99 -13.86
C SER A 25 -8.04 -11.72 -14.66
N TYR A 26 -7.66 -10.66 -13.94
CA TYR A 26 -7.47 -9.31 -14.47
C TYR A 26 -6.05 -8.85 -14.20
N CYS A 27 -5.41 -8.27 -15.21
CA CYS A 27 -4.10 -7.66 -15.08
C CYS A 27 -4.13 -6.25 -15.65
N TRP A 28 -3.85 -5.26 -14.81
CA TRP A 28 -3.65 -3.87 -15.22
C TRP A 28 -2.18 -3.58 -15.40
N GLU A 29 -1.81 -3.07 -16.56
CA GLU A 29 -0.44 -2.76 -16.95
C GLU A 29 -0.34 -1.35 -17.54
N GLN A 30 0.70 -0.61 -17.18
CA GLN A 30 1.06 0.62 -17.85
C GLN A 30 1.98 0.30 -19.03
N PHE A 31 1.70 0.86 -20.22
CA PHE A 31 2.43 0.56 -21.46
C PHE A 31 3.02 1.81 -22.16
N ASP A 32 3.32 2.86 -21.40
CA ASP A 32 3.99 4.05 -21.94
C ASP A 32 5.44 3.76 -22.27
N ASP A 33 5.84 4.11 -23.49
CA ASP A 33 7.21 3.94 -23.96
C ASP A 33 8.17 4.92 -23.28
N ALA A 34 9.34 4.41 -22.90
CA ALA A 34 10.43 5.24 -22.41
C ALA A 34 11.28 5.75 -23.56
N THR A 35 11.41 7.06 -23.69
CA THR A 35 12.33 7.69 -24.65
C THR A 35 13.75 7.87 -24.09
N THR A 36 13.89 7.75 -22.76
CA THR A 36 15.18 7.84 -22.06
C THR A 36 15.54 6.48 -21.51
N VAL A 37 16.71 5.99 -21.82
CA VAL A 37 17.24 4.69 -21.40
C VAL A 37 18.34 4.87 -20.36
N GLY A 38 18.55 3.86 -19.53
CA GLY A 38 19.55 3.87 -18.46
C GLY A 38 18.89 3.69 -17.09
N ALA A 39 19.59 3.07 -16.14
CA ALA A 39 19.02 2.63 -14.86
C ALA A 39 18.30 3.76 -14.11
N ALA A 40 18.96 4.90 -13.89
CA ALA A 40 18.37 6.02 -13.16
C ALA A 40 17.18 6.68 -13.89
N ALA A 41 17.24 6.79 -15.21
CA ALA A 41 16.17 7.39 -16.02
C ALA A 41 14.95 6.47 -16.16
N SER A 42 15.13 5.17 -15.96
CA SER A 42 14.06 4.18 -16.07
C SER A 42 13.21 4.05 -14.80
N TYR A 43 13.72 4.45 -13.64
CA TYR A 43 12.97 4.36 -12.39
C TYR A 43 11.73 5.27 -12.39
N PRO A 44 10.63 4.82 -11.75
CA PRO A 44 9.47 5.67 -11.49
C PRO A 44 9.85 6.95 -10.74
N SER A 45 9.19 8.04 -11.10
CA SER A 45 9.36 9.34 -10.43
C SER A 45 8.09 10.17 -10.60
N GLY A 46 7.73 10.97 -9.61
CA GLY A 46 6.59 11.89 -9.67
C GLY A 46 6.73 12.96 -10.77
N THR A 47 7.96 13.30 -11.15
CA THR A 47 8.27 14.31 -12.19
C THR A 47 8.64 13.71 -13.53
N LYS A 48 8.58 12.40 -13.70
CA LYS A 48 8.92 11.70 -14.93
C LYS A 48 7.92 12.04 -16.05
N THR A 49 8.42 12.41 -17.21
CA THR A 49 7.60 12.87 -18.34
C THR A 49 7.24 11.78 -19.34
N ASN A 50 7.95 10.65 -19.37
CA ASN A 50 7.74 9.51 -20.27
C ASN A 50 8.06 8.18 -19.60
N GLY A 51 7.68 7.06 -20.22
CA GLY A 51 7.89 5.71 -19.70
C GLY A 51 6.98 5.38 -18.49
N ALA A 52 7.03 4.14 -18.02
CA ALA A 52 6.15 3.67 -16.96
C ALA A 52 6.52 4.20 -15.57
N ASN A 53 5.50 4.47 -14.76
CA ASN A 53 5.59 4.79 -13.32
C ASN A 53 5.04 3.66 -12.44
N PHE A 54 4.36 2.68 -13.04
CA PHE A 54 3.71 1.58 -12.34
C PHE A 54 4.08 0.26 -13.02
N ARG A 55 4.63 -0.67 -12.23
CA ARG A 55 4.98 -2.00 -12.72
C ARG A 55 3.75 -2.89 -12.84
N SER A 56 3.84 -3.95 -13.65
CA SER A 56 2.87 -5.03 -13.68
C SER A 56 3.00 -5.94 -12.46
N TYR A 57 1.87 -6.48 -12.00
CA TYR A 57 1.80 -7.51 -10.97
C TYR A 57 1.07 -8.73 -11.51
N MET A 58 1.11 -9.82 -10.76
CA MET A 58 0.36 -11.03 -11.11
C MET A 58 -1.13 -10.70 -11.25
N PRO A 59 -1.83 -11.34 -12.20
CA PRO A 59 -3.27 -11.20 -12.35
C PRO A 59 -4.02 -11.57 -11.07
N GLU A 60 -5.10 -10.86 -10.79
CA GLU A 60 -5.98 -11.08 -9.64
C GLU A 60 -7.42 -11.32 -10.12
N ASN A 61 -8.27 -11.92 -9.27
CA ASN A 61 -9.69 -12.16 -9.59
C ASN A 61 -10.53 -10.87 -9.51
N SER A 62 -9.97 -9.78 -9.01
CA SER A 62 -10.61 -8.45 -8.98
C SER A 62 -10.24 -7.64 -10.20
N GLY A 63 -11.23 -7.07 -10.88
CA GLY A 63 -11.00 -6.09 -11.95
C GLY A 63 -10.55 -4.71 -11.44
N THR A 64 -10.49 -4.48 -10.12
CA THR A 64 -10.03 -3.23 -9.52
C THR A 64 -8.59 -3.35 -9.08
N ARG A 65 -7.74 -2.42 -9.53
CA ARG A 65 -6.37 -2.25 -9.05
C ARG A 65 -6.19 -0.83 -8.49
N TYR A 66 -5.54 -0.75 -7.34
CA TYR A 66 -5.10 0.48 -6.70
C TYR A 66 -3.69 0.88 -7.18
N PHE A 67 -3.44 2.19 -7.33
CA PHE A 67 -2.20 2.80 -7.79
C PHE A 67 -1.77 3.93 -6.84
N PRO A 68 -0.72 3.72 -6.00
CA PRO A 68 0.00 2.48 -5.73
C PRO A 68 -0.91 1.38 -5.17
N ARG A 69 -0.43 0.10 -5.15
CA ARG A 69 -1.14 -0.97 -4.45
C ARG A 69 -1.45 -0.53 -3.02
N ILE A 70 -2.58 -0.97 -2.49
CA ILE A 70 -3.06 -0.52 -1.18
C ILE A 70 -2.01 -0.73 -0.07
N VAL A 71 -1.31 -1.86 -0.06
CA VAL A 71 -0.25 -2.16 0.91
C VAL A 71 0.95 -1.23 0.80
N ASP A 72 1.34 -0.85 -0.41
CA ASP A 72 2.45 0.07 -0.67
C ASP A 72 2.05 1.52 -0.32
N HIS A 73 0.80 1.90 -0.59
CA HIS A 73 0.24 3.19 -0.19
C HIS A 73 0.19 3.34 1.34
N LEU A 74 -0.25 2.31 2.05
CA LEU A 74 -0.32 2.32 3.52
C LEU A 74 1.07 2.44 4.17
N ALA A 75 2.09 1.85 3.53
CA ALA A 75 3.47 1.90 4.02
C ALA A 75 4.19 3.21 3.67
N ASN A 76 3.97 3.77 2.48
CA ASN A 76 4.82 4.82 1.90
C ASN A 76 4.02 6.01 1.33
N GLY A 77 2.70 6.04 1.50
CA GLY A 77 1.83 7.05 0.89
C GLY A 77 1.79 6.98 -0.64
N VAL A 78 1.53 8.11 -1.28
CA VAL A 78 1.44 8.21 -2.76
C VAL A 78 2.78 8.04 -3.48
N ALA A 79 3.90 8.11 -2.76
CA ALA A 79 5.21 7.74 -3.28
C ALA A 79 5.34 6.22 -3.48
N GLY A 80 4.40 5.44 -2.89
CA GLY A 80 4.31 3.99 -3.07
C GLY A 80 5.60 3.27 -2.67
N ASN A 81 6.26 2.71 -3.66
CA ASN A 81 7.57 2.07 -3.51
C ASN A 81 8.45 2.45 -4.72
N THR A 82 9.64 1.84 -4.82
CA THR A 82 10.58 2.09 -5.93
C THR A 82 9.95 1.86 -7.33
N TRP A 83 8.86 1.09 -7.42
CA TRP A 83 8.23 0.64 -8.67
C TRP A 83 6.85 1.23 -8.93
N GLU A 84 6.32 2.05 -8.01
CA GLU A 84 5.01 2.68 -8.16
C GLU A 84 5.02 4.08 -7.54
N ILE A 85 4.98 5.12 -8.37
CA ILE A 85 4.99 6.52 -7.92
C ILE A 85 3.95 7.31 -8.72
N VAL A 86 3.06 8.00 -8.02
CA VAL A 86 2.03 8.83 -8.63
C VAL A 86 2.66 10.11 -9.23
N PRO A 87 2.27 10.52 -10.46
CA PRO A 87 2.73 11.77 -11.04
C PRO A 87 2.38 13.01 -10.22
N THR A 88 3.32 13.93 -10.13
CA THR A 88 3.15 15.26 -9.51
C THR A 88 3.17 16.40 -10.55
N ILE A 89 3.13 16.05 -11.83
CA ILE A 89 3.13 16.97 -12.97
C ILE A 89 1.98 16.62 -13.93
N ASN A 90 1.66 17.54 -14.83
CA ASN A 90 0.77 17.24 -15.96
C ASN A 90 1.35 16.10 -16.79
N ARG A 91 0.62 15.01 -16.88
CA ARG A 91 1.05 13.85 -17.66
C ARG A 91 -0.13 12.95 -17.99
N THR A 92 -0.11 12.31 -19.17
CA THR A 92 -1.00 11.21 -19.51
C THR A 92 -0.25 9.89 -19.39
N LEU A 93 -0.88 8.92 -18.73
CA LEU A 93 -0.44 7.53 -18.61
C LEU A 93 -1.43 6.63 -19.36
N ASN A 94 -0.90 5.65 -20.09
CA ASN A 94 -1.70 4.70 -20.84
C ASN A 94 -1.68 3.33 -20.13
N PHE A 95 -2.86 2.85 -19.80
CA PHE A 95 -3.06 1.57 -19.14
C PHE A 95 -3.81 0.60 -20.03
N ARG A 96 -3.49 -0.67 -19.90
CA ARG A 96 -4.21 -1.79 -20.49
C ARG A 96 -4.67 -2.73 -19.38
N MET A 97 -5.92 -3.12 -19.44
CA MET A 97 -6.44 -4.26 -18.69
C MET A 97 -6.48 -5.46 -19.61
N THR A 98 -5.84 -6.55 -19.23
CA THR A 98 -5.97 -7.86 -19.87
C THR A 98 -6.78 -8.78 -18.95
N VAL A 99 -7.82 -9.39 -19.50
CA VAL A 99 -8.66 -10.37 -18.81
C VAL A 99 -8.42 -11.73 -19.41
N ARG A 100 -8.36 -12.78 -18.60
CA ARG A 100 -8.21 -14.18 -19.01
C ARG A 100 -9.27 -15.03 -18.33
N ASP A 101 -9.83 -15.98 -19.05
CA ASP A 101 -10.82 -16.94 -18.54
C ASP A 101 -10.19 -18.10 -17.77
N ASN A 102 -8.85 -18.31 -17.91
CA ASN A 102 -8.09 -19.37 -17.25
C ASN A 102 -8.62 -20.80 -17.50
N ARG A 103 -9.34 -21.02 -18.59
CA ARG A 103 -9.95 -22.29 -18.92
C ARG A 103 -8.89 -23.35 -19.28
N PRO A 104 -8.86 -24.50 -18.60
CA PRO A 104 -7.94 -25.60 -18.95
C PRO A 104 -8.18 -26.11 -20.36
N GLY A 105 -7.10 -26.25 -21.14
CA GLY A 105 -7.13 -26.86 -22.48
C GLY A 105 -7.50 -25.91 -23.63
N GLY A 106 -7.68 -24.62 -23.36
CA GLY A 106 -7.98 -23.63 -24.42
C GLY A 106 -8.66 -22.39 -23.89
N GLY A 107 -7.95 -21.62 -23.07
CA GLY A 107 -8.42 -20.32 -22.59
C GLY A 107 -8.34 -19.22 -23.64
N ASN A 108 -9.11 -18.16 -23.42
CA ASN A 108 -9.12 -16.94 -24.22
C ASN A 108 -8.71 -15.74 -23.37
N ASN A 109 -8.44 -14.62 -24.02
CA ASN A 109 -8.18 -13.34 -23.37
C ASN A 109 -8.72 -12.19 -24.21
N GLU A 110 -9.07 -11.11 -23.50
CA GLU A 110 -9.44 -9.83 -24.07
C GLU A 110 -8.71 -8.69 -23.37
N SER A 111 -8.55 -7.57 -24.06
CA SER A 111 -7.91 -6.40 -23.48
C SER A 111 -8.60 -5.09 -23.86
N ALA A 112 -8.56 -4.12 -22.93
CA ALA A 112 -9.04 -2.78 -23.14
C ALA A 112 -8.03 -1.75 -22.65
N ASN A 113 -7.89 -0.65 -23.40
CA ASN A 113 -6.99 0.44 -23.04
C ASN A 113 -7.76 1.60 -22.40
N THR A 114 -7.08 2.29 -21.47
CA THR A 114 -7.57 3.56 -20.91
C THR A 114 -6.42 4.56 -20.75
N ALA A 115 -6.68 5.81 -21.07
CA ALA A 115 -5.76 6.91 -20.80
C ALA A 115 -6.18 7.61 -19.51
N VAL A 116 -5.19 7.94 -18.67
CA VAL A 116 -5.33 8.64 -17.40
C VAL A 116 -4.47 9.90 -17.47
N THR A 117 -5.10 11.06 -17.48
CA THR A 117 -4.42 12.37 -17.54
C THR A 117 -4.38 12.99 -16.15
N PHE A 118 -3.21 13.33 -15.67
CA PHE A 118 -3.00 14.06 -14.42
C PHE A 118 -3.03 15.56 -14.67
N ASP A 119 -3.85 16.29 -13.90
CA ASP A 119 -4.03 17.73 -13.99
C ASP A 119 -3.34 18.43 -12.83
N ALA A 120 -2.25 19.17 -13.11
CA ALA A 120 -1.48 19.89 -12.09
C ALA A 120 -2.17 21.12 -11.50
N THR A 121 -3.33 21.51 -12.03
CA THR A 121 -4.16 22.56 -11.44
C THR A 121 -5.06 22.03 -10.32
N ARG A 122 -5.07 20.71 -10.10
CA ARG A 122 -5.90 19.96 -9.15
C ARG A 122 -5.03 19.07 -8.27
N GLY A 123 -5.34 19.01 -6.96
CA GLY A 123 -4.64 18.14 -6.02
C GLY A 123 -3.35 18.76 -5.42
N PRO A 124 -2.63 18.03 -4.57
CA PRO A 124 -2.99 16.69 -4.08
C PRO A 124 -4.28 16.66 -3.25
N PHE A 125 -5.07 15.61 -3.40
CA PHE A 125 -6.21 15.32 -2.54
C PHE A 125 -5.73 14.44 -1.38
N THR A 126 -5.85 14.89 -0.13
CA THR A 126 -5.27 14.21 1.03
C THR A 126 -6.19 14.30 2.24
N VAL A 127 -6.29 13.23 3.04
CA VAL A 127 -6.94 13.29 4.36
C VAL A 127 -6.01 14.01 5.33
N THR A 128 -6.53 15.02 6.04
CA THR A 128 -5.75 15.88 6.96
C THR A 128 -6.04 15.60 8.43
N SER A 129 -7.14 14.90 8.75
CA SER A 129 -7.47 14.43 10.09
C SER A 129 -7.06 12.97 10.32
N GLN A 130 -7.14 12.52 11.58
CA GLN A 130 -6.79 11.16 12.02
C GLN A 130 -5.36 10.70 11.62
N ASN A 131 -4.42 11.64 11.58
CA ASN A 131 -3.02 11.43 11.19
C ASN A 131 -2.04 11.36 12.37
N THR A 132 -2.55 11.42 13.60
CA THR A 132 -1.74 11.33 14.83
C THR A 132 -1.89 9.94 15.43
N ALA A 133 -0.80 9.39 15.92
CA ALA A 133 -0.81 8.13 16.65
C ALA A 133 -1.57 8.24 17.99
N GLY A 134 -2.09 7.13 18.50
CA GLY A 134 -2.75 7.05 19.79
C GLY A 134 -4.19 7.55 19.82
N ILE A 135 -4.77 7.98 18.70
CA ILE A 135 -6.19 8.36 18.66
C ILE A 135 -7.06 7.14 18.96
N ASN A 136 -7.98 7.33 19.91
CA ASN A 136 -9.02 6.35 20.24
C ASN A 136 -10.38 7.05 20.29
N TYR A 137 -11.35 6.51 19.57
CA TYR A 137 -12.71 7.03 19.54
C TYR A 137 -13.68 6.14 20.29
N THR A 138 -14.59 6.77 20.99
CA THR A 138 -15.73 6.09 21.60
C THR A 138 -16.75 5.74 20.50
N GLN A 139 -17.29 4.54 20.57
CA GLN A 139 -18.39 4.09 19.71
C GLN A 139 -19.59 5.05 19.83
N GLY A 140 -20.23 5.36 18.70
CA GLY A 140 -21.35 6.30 18.64
C GLY A 140 -20.98 7.78 18.77
N SER A 141 -19.69 8.11 19.01
CA SER A 141 -19.26 9.51 19.07
C SER A 141 -19.27 10.17 17.70
N THR A 142 -19.48 11.49 17.67
CA THR A 142 -19.33 12.27 16.44
C THR A 142 -17.89 12.76 16.34
N GLN A 143 -17.24 12.53 15.20
CA GLN A 143 -15.89 12.97 14.91
C GLN A 143 -15.86 13.77 13.62
N THR A 144 -14.97 14.76 13.55
CA THR A 144 -14.78 15.53 12.32
C THR A 144 -13.68 14.89 11.47
N VAL A 145 -14.01 14.60 10.21
CA VAL A 145 -13.05 14.20 9.19
C VAL A 145 -12.76 15.39 8.30
N THR A 146 -11.48 15.68 8.10
CA THR A 146 -11.03 16.78 7.23
C THR A 146 -10.09 16.31 6.16
N TRP A 147 -10.11 17.02 5.00
CA TRP A 147 -9.24 16.74 3.87
C TRP A 147 -8.90 18.00 3.07
N ALA A 148 -7.77 17.97 2.37
CA ALA A 148 -7.39 19.03 1.45
C ALA A 148 -8.07 18.80 0.09
N VAL A 149 -8.96 19.70 -0.28
CA VAL A 149 -9.73 19.62 -1.53
C VAL A 149 -8.86 19.97 -2.74
N ASN A 150 -8.07 21.03 -2.66
CA ASN A 150 -7.15 21.53 -3.69
C ASN A 150 -7.79 21.53 -5.10
N ASN A 151 -8.96 22.16 -5.23
CA ASN A 151 -9.76 22.26 -6.46
C ASN A 151 -10.25 20.92 -7.06
N THR A 152 -10.12 19.80 -6.37
CA THR A 152 -10.59 18.50 -6.87
C THR A 152 -12.11 18.42 -6.96
N ASN A 153 -12.84 19.20 -6.16
CA ASN A 153 -14.30 19.33 -6.22
C ASN A 153 -14.82 19.88 -7.55
N LEU A 154 -13.97 20.54 -8.33
CA LEU A 154 -14.30 21.07 -9.66
C LEU A 154 -14.10 20.04 -10.79
N MET A 155 -13.59 18.84 -10.45
CA MET A 155 -13.41 17.76 -11.41
C MET A 155 -14.73 17.02 -11.67
N THR A 156 -14.90 16.54 -12.88
CA THR A 156 -16.08 15.75 -13.25
C THR A 156 -16.21 14.54 -12.31
N GLY A 157 -17.38 14.38 -11.69
CA GLY A 157 -17.68 13.27 -10.80
C GLY A 157 -17.06 13.39 -9.38
N ALA A 158 -16.48 14.54 -9.03
CA ALA A 158 -15.81 14.75 -7.75
C ALA A 158 -16.39 15.91 -6.90
N ALA A 159 -17.55 16.44 -7.28
CA ALA A 159 -18.25 17.44 -6.47
C ALA A 159 -18.68 16.90 -5.10
N ASN A 160 -18.94 15.59 -5.03
CA ASN A 160 -19.29 14.89 -3.80
C ASN A 160 -18.33 13.72 -3.57
N VAL A 161 -18.17 13.34 -2.30
CA VAL A 161 -17.30 12.25 -1.84
C VAL A 161 -18.06 11.28 -0.94
N ASN A 162 -17.52 10.08 -0.81
CA ASN A 162 -17.86 9.11 0.22
C ASN A 162 -16.72 9.03 1.24
N ILE A 163 -17.06 8.96 2.51
CA ILE A 163 -16.13 8.75 3.62
C ILE A 163 -16.33 7.33 4.10
N LYS A 164 -15.27 6.52 4.05
CA LYS A 164 -15.30 5.09 4.39
C LYS A 164 -14.34 4.78 5.52
N LEU A 165 -14.68 3.73 6.27
CA LEU A 165 -13.89 3.20 7.38
C LEU A 165 -13.35 1.81 7.03
N SER A 166 -12.09 1.63 7.30
CA SER A 166 -11.42 0.35 7.44
C SER A 166 -11.26 0.01 8.92
N THR A 167 -11.40 -1.26 9.25
CA THR A 167 -11.12 -1.82 10.59
C THR A 167 -9.99 -2.84 10.58
N ASP A 168 -9.31 -2.99 9.45
CA ASP A 168 -8.23 -3.95 9.18
C ASP A 168 -6.91 -3.26 8.78
N GLY A 169 -6.67 -2.05 9.29
CA GLY A 169 -5.46 -1.28 9.02
C GLY A 169 -5.43 -0.56 7.67
N GLY A 170 -6.53 -0.54 6.92
CA GLY A 170 -6.63 0.11 5.62
C GLY A 170 -6.59 -0.85 4.43
N LEU A 171 -6.61 -2.16 4.67
CA LEU A 171 -6.59 -3.15 3.59
C LEU A 171 -7.93 -3.20 2.84
N THR A 172 -9.05 -3.09 3.58
CA THR A 172 -10.40 -3.04 3.00
C THR A 172 -11.24 -1.92 3.62
N TYR A 173 -12.21 -1.41 2.85
CA TYR A 173 -13.09 -0.29 3.24
C TYR A 173 -14.55 -0.67 3.01
N THR A 174 -15.08 -1.54 3.84
CA THR A 174 -16.44 -2.09 3.72
C THR A 174 -17.53 -1.25 4.37
N THR A 175 -17.16 -0.37 5.33
CA THR A 175 -18.11 0.48 6.05
C THR A 175 -18.11 1.90 5.50
N THR A 176 -19.25 2.39 5.05
CA THR A 176 -19.43 3.79 4.65
C THR A 176 -19.91 4.58 5.86
N LEU A 177 -19.09 5.56 6.31
CA LEU A 177 -19.46 6.46 7.40
C LEU A 177 -20.40 7.57 6.92
N LEU A 178 -20.14 8.12 5.75
CA LEU A 178 -20.96 9.15 5.14
C LEU A 178 -20.87 9.01 3.60
N ALA A 179 -22.03 8.97 2.95
CA ALA A 179 -22.12 8.83 1.49
C ALA A 179 -22.57 10.13 0.85
N ASN A 180 -22.05 10.41 -0.34
CA ASN A 180 -22.48 11.48 -1.22
C ASN A 180 -22.53 12.86 -0.54
N THR A 181 -21.52 13.18 0.27
CA THR A 181 -21.37 14.48 0.92
C THR A 181 -20.59 15.46 0.06
N PRO A 182 -20.79 16.78 0.17
CA PRO A 182 -19.99 17.76 -0.58
C PRO A 182 -18.48 17.55 -0.40
N ASN A 183 -17.73 17.73 -1.48
CA ASN A 183 -16.26 17.74 -1.44
C ASN A 183 -15.78 19.15 -1.04
N ASP A 184 -16.03 19.54 0.19
CA ASP A 184 -15.78 20.88 0.77
C ASP A 184 -14.65 20.92 1.81
N GLY A 185 -14.06 19.77 2.12
CA GLY A 185 -12.88 19.65 2.99
C GLY A 185 -13.19 19.29 4.44
N THR A 186 -14.44 19.17 4.86
CA THR A 186 -14.77 18.84 6.26
C THR A 186 -16.17 18.24 6.39
N GLN A 187 -16.30 17.16 7.17
CA GLN A 187 -17.62 16.61 7.50
C GLN A 187 -17.61 15.93 8.89
N PRO A 188 -18.67 16.08 9.67
CA PRO A 188 -18.90 15.26 10.85
C PRO A 188 -19.34 13.86 10.43
N VAL A 189 -18.80 12.84 11.09
CA VAL A 189 -19.17 11.43 10.91
C VAL A 189 -19.50 10.81 12.27
N ILE A 190 -20.42 9.87 12.28
CA ILE A 190 -20.71 9.06 13.47
C ILE A 190 -19.83 7.82 13.44
N ILE A 191 -19.05 7.61 14.50
CA ILE A 191 -18.23 6.41 14.68
C ILE A 191 -19.14 5.22 14.93
N PRO A 192 -19.06 4.14 14.13
CA PRO A 192 -19.94 2.99 14.28
C PRO A 192 -19.72 2.24 15.58
N ASN A 193 -20.70 1.44 15.97
CA ASN A 193 -20.64 0.59 17.16
C ASN A 193 -19.83 -0.71 16.86
N VAL A 194 -18.53 -0.52 16.59
CA VAL A 194 -17.56 -1.60 16.37
C VAL A 194 -16.39 -1.43 17.32
N SER A 195 -15.70 -2.52 17.63
CA SER A 195 -14.41 -2.46 18.36
C SER A 195 -13.32 -2.90 17.42
N ALA A 196 -12.39 -1.99 17.12
CA ALA A 196 -11.30 -2.26 16.18
C ALA A 196 -10.04 -1.46 16.57
N PRO A 197 -8.88 -2.10 16.73
CA PRO A 197 -7.65 -1.45 17.12
C PRO A 197 -6.95 -0.71 15.97
N TYR A 198 -7.23 -1.09 14.72
CA TYR A 198 -6.50 -0.60 13.54
C TYR A 198 -7.47 -0.07 12.49
N CYS A 199 -7.94 1.16 12.70
CA CYS A 199 -8.88 1.81 11.80
C CYS A 199 -8.18 2.82 10.89
N ARG A 200 -8.71 2.98 9.67
CA ARG A 200 -8.32 4.00 8.70
C ARG A 200 -9.53 4.64 8.06
N ILE A 201 -9.39 5.90 7.67
CA ILE A 201 -10.38 6.63 6.85
C ILE A 201 -9.91 6.65 5.41
N LEU A 202 -10.80 6.35 4.49
CA LEU A 202 -10.63 6.59 3.06
C LEU A 202 -11.71 7.58 2.61
N ILE A 203 -11.32 8.56 1.80
CA ILE A 203 -12.22 9.48 1.12
C ILE A 203 -12.04 9.30 -0.39
N GLU A 204 -13.14 9.08 -1.07
CA GLU A 204 -13.16 8.92 -2.53
C GLU A 204 -14.33 9.68 -3.14
N PRO A 205 -14.19 10.27 -4.33
CA PRO A 205 -15.30 10.89 -5.04
C PRO A 205 -16.38 9.86 -5.42
N THR A 206 -17.59 10.34 -5.60
CA THR A 206 -18.73 9.48 -5.95
C THR A 206 -18.68 8.93 -7.37
N ALA A 207 -18.02 9.64 -8.31
CA ALA A 207 -17.96 9.27 -9.73
C ALA A 207 -16.62 9.64 -10.41
N ASN A 208 -15.52 9.58 -9.64
CA ASN A 208 -14.15 9.68 -10.14
C ASN A 208 -13.29 8.60 -9.48
N ASP A 209 -12.07 8.40 -9.93
CA ASP A 209 -11.25 7.23 -9.57
C ASP A 209 -10.13 7.53 -8.57
N PHE A 210 -9.93 8.79 -8.14
CA PHE A 210 -8.94 9.10 -7.12
C PHE A 210 -9.45 8.83 -5.70
N TYR A 211 -8.52 8.71 -4.74
CA TYR A 211 -8.86 8.55 -3.33
C TYR A 211 -7.72 9.04 -2.44
N ALA A 212 -8.01 9.25 -1.16
CA ALA A 212 -7.01 9.51 -0.13
C ALA A 212 -7.30 8.70 1.12
N ILE A 213 -6.23 8.32 1.83
CA ILE A 213 -6.28 7.59 3.11
C ILE A 213 -5.53 8.41 4.15
N ASN A 214 -6.01 8.44 5.39
CA ASN A 214 -5.26 9.01 6.49
C ASN A 214 -3.99 8.20 6.78
N THR A 215 -2.93 8.85 7.25
CA THR A 215 -1.58 8.27 7.30
C THR A 215 -1.33 7.33 8.47
N THR A 216 -2.15 7.37 9.52
CA THR A 216 -1.91 6.66 10.78
C THR A 216 -3.14 5.88 11.21
N ASN A 217 -2.96 4.72 11.82
CA ASN A 217 -4.07 3.97 12.40
C ASN A 217 -4.63 4.72 13.63
N PHE A 218 -5.94 4.62 13.81
CA PHE A 218 -6.62 4.98 15.04
C PHE A 218 -7.45 3.79 15.55
N ALA A 219 -7.87 3.84 16.81
CA ALA A 219 -8.68 2.78 17.41
C ALA A 219 -10.13 3.25 17.65
N ILE A 220 -11.04 2.29 17.69
CA ILE A 220 -12.43 2.48 18.13
C ILE A 220 -12.72 1.50 19.25
N GLY A 221 -13.11 2.00 20.43
CA GLY A 221 -13.47 1.19 21.59
C GLY A 221 -12.30 0.46 22.24
N TYR A 222 -11.05 0.87 21.96
CA TYR A 222 -9.83 0.34 22.55
C TYR A 222 -9.03 1.45 23.21
N THR A 223 -8.38 1.14 24.34
CA THR A 223 -7.32 2.00 24.86
C THR A 223 -6.03 1.66 24.14
N VAL A 224 -5.47 2.63 23.42
CA VAL A 224 -4.15 2.47 22.80
C VAL A 224 -3.10 2.79 23.86
N THR A 225 -2.21 1.84 24.12
CA THR A 225 -1.07 2.02 25.04
C THR A 225 0.20 1.68 24.28
N ASP A 226 1.12 2.63 24.19
CA ASP A 226 2.45 2.39 23.64
C ASP A 226 3.29 1.71 24.73
N LEU A 227 3.75 0.51 24.47
CA LEU A 227 4.61 -0.27 25.36
C LEU A 227 5.95 -0.54 24.66
N CYS A 228 7.05 -0.22 25.35
CA CYS A 228 8.36 -0.68 24.95
C CYS A 228 8.71 -1.93 25.81
N GLN A 229 8.77 -3.08 25.17
CA GLN A 229 9.12 -4.35 25.82
C GLN A 229 10.36 -4.96 25.20
N THR A 230 11.24 -5.50 26.07
CA THR A 230 12.42 -6.24 25.64
C THR A 230 12.17 -7.74 25.78
N PHE A 231 12.38 -8.46 24.70
CA PHE A 231 12.36 -9.92 24.68
C PHE A 231 13.78 -10.42 24.44
N THR A 232 14.19 -11.41 25.18
CA THR A 232 15.55 -11.97 25.05
C THR A 232 15.49 -13.47 24.82
N ALA A 233 16.36 -13.94 23.93
CA ALA A 233 16.65 -15.36 23.80
C ALA A 233 18.16 -15.57 24.01
N THR A 234 18.52 -16.61 24.74
CA THR A 234 19.89 -17.03 24.94
C THR A 234 20.06 -18.45 24.39
N PRO A 235 20.18 -18.59 23.07
CA PRO A 235 20.21 -19.91 22.44
C PRO A 235 21.41 -20.76 22.91
N GLY A 236 22.51 -20.13 23.35
CA GLY A 236 23.64 -20.82 23.94
C GLY A 236 24.31 -21.83 23.02
N VAL A 237 24.28 -21.59 21.72
CA VAL A 237 24.88 -22.48 20.71
C VAL A 237 26.11 -21.85 20.09
N ASP A 238 27.08 -22.68 19.77
CA ASP A 238 28.28 -22.24 19.08
C ASP A 238 27.96 -21.93 17.61
N ILE A 239 28.54 -20.85 17.08
CA ILE A 239 28.52 -20.55 15.66
C ILE A 239 29.53 -21.46 15.01
N ILE A 240 29.06 -22.44 14.25
CA ILE A 240 29.89 -23.43 13.58
C ILE A 240 30.29 -22.90 12.19
N GLU A 241 31.60 -22.92 11.89
CA GLU A 241 32.06 -22.70 10.52
C GLU A 241 31.64 -23.87 9.65
N GLN A 242 30.79 -23.61 8.66
CA GLN A 242 30.30 -24.63 7.72
C GLN A 242 30.70 -24.30 6.28
N ASN A 243 31.05 -25.35 5.53
CA ASN A 243 31.25 -25.31 4.09
C ASN A 243 30.43 -26.44 3.43
N PRO A 244 29.35 -26.15 2.66
CA PRO A 244 28.89 -24.83 2.23
C PRO A 244 28.27 -24.00 3.38
N LEU A 245 28.23 -22.67 3.19
CA LEU A 245 27.67 -21.72 4.16
C LEU A 245 26.23 -22.10 4.49
N ALA A 246 25.94 -22.30 5.76
CA ALA A 246 24.59 -22.53 6.26
C ALA A 246 24.27 -21.52 7.38
N TYR A 247 23.04 -21.02 7.38
CA TYR A 247 22.57 -20.16 8.44
C TYR A 247 22.16 -20.97 9.65
N GLN A 248 22.55 -20.50 10.84
CA GLN A 248 21.94 -20.93 12.09
C GLN A 248 20.77 -20.00 12.41
N ASN A 249 19.58 -20.57 12.48
CA ASN A 249 18.36 -19.84 12.78
C ASN A 249 17.96 -20.07 14.24
N PHE A 250 17.59 -19.01 14.91
CA PHE A 250 16.99 -19.03 16.25
C PHE A 250 15.67 -18.30 16.18
N THR A 251 14.67 -18.85 16.85
CA THR A 251 13.33 -18.24 16.93
C THR A 251 13.21 -17.50 18.27
N LEU A 252 12.75 -16.27 18.23
CA LEU A 252 12.29 -15.52 19.37
C LEU A 252 10.78 -15.32 19.22
N ASP A 253 10.00 -16.02 20.04
CA ASP A 253 8.55 -15.84 20.07
C ASP A 253 8.20 -14.63 20.91
N ILE A 254 7.39 -13.74 20.34
CA ILE A 254 6.86 -12.56 21.01
C ILE A 254 5.36 -12.78 21.21
N PRO A 255 4.92 -13.18 22.42
CA PRO A 255 3.52 -13.52 22.67
C PRO A 255 2.65 -12.29 22.89
N LEU A 256 2.80 -11.29 22.02
CA LEU A 256 2.01 -10.06 22.06
C LEU A 256 1.16 -9.95 20.79
N ASN A 257 -0.12 -9.66 20.98
CA ASN A 257 -0.98 -9.24 19.90
C ASN A 257 -1.02 -7.70 19.84
N ALA A 258 0.02 -7.12 19.26
CA ALA A 258 0.19 -5.68 19.18
C ALA A 258 0.71 -5.27 17.79
N GLN A 259 0.41 -4.05 17.38
CA GLN A 259 1.06 -3.47 16.21
C GLN A 259 2.48 -3.05 16.59
N ILE A 260 3.45 -3.53 15.84
CA ILE A 260 4.85 -3.15 16.01
C ILE A 260 5.08 -1.84 15.25
N THR A 261 5.51 -0.81 15.96
CA THR A 261 5.86 0.50 15.39
C THR A 261 7.36 0.68 15.22
N ASP A 262 8.16 0.03 16.06
CA ASP A 262 9.61 0.03 15.99
C ASP A 262 10.19 -1.27 16.55
N VAL A 263 11.29 -1.76 15.97
CA VAL A 263 12.02 -2.94 16.44
C VAL A 263 13.50 -2.63 16.51
N ASN A 264 14.04 -2.66 17.71
CA ASN A 264 15.48 -2.57 17.95
C ASN A 264 16.02 -3.96 18.30
N VAL A 265 17.00 -4.44 17.54
CA VAL A 265 17.61 -5.75 17.75
C VAL A 265 19.04 -5.57 18.25
N SER A 266 19.32 -6.12 19.43
CA SER A 266 20.66 -6.18 20.00
C SER A 266 21.14 -7.64 20.01
N THR A 267 22.34 -7.88 19.52
CA THR A 267 22.97 -9.20 19.54
C THR A 267 24.28 -9.16 20.33
N ASN A 268 24.49 -10.16 21.17
CA ASN A 268 25.76 -10.36 21.85
C ASN A 268 26.36 -11.69 21.38
N ILE A 269 27.40 -11.59 20.56
CA ILE A 269 28.01 -12.73 19.88
C ILE A 269 29.52 -12.69 20.12
N THR A 270 30.08 -13.78 20.63
CA THR A 270 31.52 -13.98 20.73
C THR A 270 32.03 -14.75 19.54
N HIS A 271 32.39 -14.05 18.47
CA HIS A 271 32.92 -14.61 17.23
C HIS A 271 33.80 -13.61 16.48
N ARG A 272 34.60 -14.08 15.53
CA ARG A 272 35.38 -13.19 14.64
C ARG A 272 34.45 -12.39 13.75
N VAL A 273 34.43 -11.07 13.92
CA VAL A 273 33.50 -10.18 13.20
C VAL A 273 33.68 -10.15 11.68
N ASN A 274 34.85 -10.55 11.17
CA ASN A 274 35.14 -10.57 9.73
C ASN A 274 34.52 -11.74 8.95
N GLN A 275 33.72 -12.58 9.60
CA GLN A 275 33.06 -13.75 9.03
C GLN A 275 31.58 -13.82 9.44
N LEU A 276 31.02 -12.72 9.95
CA LEU A 276 29.70 -12.72 10.54
C LEU A 276 28.69 -12.06 9.62
N TYR A 277 27.55 -12.70 9.47
CA TYR A 277 26.36 -12.17 8.85
C TYR A 277 25.18 -12.35 9.80
N ILE A 278 24.49 -11.27 10.12
CA ILE A 278 23.35 -11.28 11.04
C ILE A 278 22.13 -10.69 10.33
N GLY A 279 21.03 -11.39 10.41
CA GLY A 279 19.76 -10.90 9.89
C GLY A 279 18.58 -11.33 10.75
N VAL A 280 17.47 -10.66 10.56
CA VAL A 280 16.17 -11.02 11.14
C VAL A 280 15.24 -11.42 10.02
N ASN A 281 14.59 -12.57 10.18
CA ASN A 281 13.61 -13.08 9.25
C ASN A 281 12.23 -13.08 9.89
N HIS A 282 11.27 -12.41 9.23
CA HIS A 282 9.86 -12.50 9.62
C HIS A 282 9.25 -13.82 9.10
N PRO A 283 8.31 -14.46 9.82
CA PRO A 283 7.69 -15.72 9.40
C PRO A 283 7.12 -15.72 7.97
N TYR A 284 6.73 -14.56 7.44
CA TYR A 284 6.25 -14.39 6.06
C TYR A 284 7.36 -14.02 5.07
N ASN A 285 8.60 -14.42 5.35
CA ASN A 285 9.74 -14.35 4.42
C ASN A 285 10.28 -12.94 4.12
N THR A 286 10.13 -11.99 5.03
CA THR A 286 10.82 -10.69 4.95
C THR A 286 12.13 -10.79 5.73
N PHE A 287 13.26 -10.70 5.03
CA PHE A 287 14.59 -10.75 5.62
C PHE A 287 15.19 -9.35 5.73
N VAL A 288 15.69 -8.99 6.91
CA VAL A 288 16.40 -7.72 7.16
C VAL A 288 17.81 -8.02 7.61
N THR A 289 18.80 -7.55 6.86
CA THR A 289 20.21 -7.64 7.25
C THR A 289 20.52 -6.58 8.30
N LEU A 290 20.97 -7.03 9.48
CA LEU A 290 21.40 -6.14 10.57
C LEU A 290 22.90 -5.85 10.50
N TYR A 291 23.69 -6.84 10.16
CA TYR A 291 25.15 -6.73 10.04
C TYR A 291 25.69 -7.66 8.95
N GLN A 292 26.59 -7.14 8.15
CA GLN A 292 27.35 -7.89 7.16
C GLN A 292 28.78 -7.37 7.12
N THR A 293 29.74 -8.27 7.16
CA THR A 293 31.16 -7.91 6.99
C THR A 293 31.41 -7.30 5.60
N PRO A 294 32.12 -6.17 5.48
CA PRO A 294 32.54 -5.66 4.19
C PRO A 294 33.39 -6.70 3.43
N GLY A 295 32.96 -7.10 2.23
CA GLY A 295 33.59 -8.14 1.40
C GLY A 295 33.17 -9.57 1.69
N GLY A 296 32.26 -9.81 2.62
CA GLY A 296 31.60 -11.11 2.83
C GLY A 296 30.66 -11.44 1.67
N LYS A 297 30.69 -12.69 1.19
CA LYS A 297 29.78 -13.15 0.15
C LYS A 297 28.35 -13.10 0.70
N SER A 298 27.47 -12.32 0.07
CA SER A 298 26.03 -12.43 0.27
C SER A 298 25.60 -13.79 -0.23
N GLY A 299 25.19 -14.69 0.67
CA GLY A 299 24.49 -15.89 0.28
C GLY A 299 23.16 -15.50 -0.35
N GLY A 300 23.03 -15.58 -1.67
CA GLY A 300 21.75 -15.46 -2.32
C GLY A 300 20.85 -16.61 -1.90
N ALA A 301 19.62 -16.26 -1.49
CA ALA A 301 18.51 -17.20 -1.38
C ALA A 301 17.85 -17.36 -2.74
#